data_fea9273c1147aea81dd2054da814b9fb
#
_entry.id   fea9273c1147aea81dd2054da814b9fb
#
_cell.length_a   1.000
_cell.length_b   1.000
_cell.length_c   1.000
_cell.angle_alpha   90.00
_cell.angle_beta   90.00
_cell.angle_gamma   90.00
#
_symmetry.space_group_name_H-M   'P 1'
#
loop_
_entity.id
_entity.type
_entity.pdbx_description
1 polymer ?
#
loop_
_entity_poly.entity_id
_entity_poly.type
_entity_poly.pdbx_seq_one_letter_code
_entity_poly.pdbx_strand_id
1 'polypeptide(L)'
;IKSIIDELNPTKIISFYPGFCVHPDHEATASAVIEAVKQLEPSVRPMLHLVAFSNDTEEKLGAPDVEYNISQFTERKLKTLEQHASQTGPMLEKLANDSQVSEEERDRWLKYERFYTYKV
;
A
#
# COMPACT_ATOMS: atom_id res chain seq x y z
N ILE A 1 -13.70 -0.80 12.20
CA ILE A 1 -13.17 0.19 11.22
C ILE A 1 -14.09 1.42 11.20
N LYS A 2 -15.40 1.25 10.94
CA LYS A 2 -16.33 2.39 10.83
C LYS A 2 -16.29 3.31 12.07
N SER A 3 -16.33 2.74 13.29
CA SER A 3 -16.27 3.54 14.52
C SER A 3 -15.02 4.41 14.63
N ILE A 4 -13.88 3.92 14.17
CA ILE A 4 -12.64 4.69 14.14
C ILE A 4 -12.70 5.80 13.09
N ILE A 5 -13.29 5.54 11.94
CA ILE A 5 -13.50 6.56 10.91
C ILE A 5 -14.41 7.67 11.43
N ASP A 6 -15.51 7.31 12.10
CA ASP A 6 -16.45 8.27 12.69
C ASP A 6 -15.79 9.13 13.78
N GLU A 7 -14.92 8.53 14.59
CA GLU A 7 -14.19 9.21 15.66
C GLU A 7 -13.11 10.17 15.13
N LEU A 8 -12.29 9.69 14.18
CA LEU A 8 -11.12 10.44 13.69
C LEU A 8 -11.44 11.37 12.53
N ASN A 9 -12.54 11.13 11.83
CA ASN A 9 -12.93 11.85 10.63
C ASN A 9 -11.77 12.09 9.64
N PRO A 10 -11.09 11.02 9.19
CA PRO A 10 -9.91 11.14 8.36
C PRO A 10 -10.25 11.70 6.98
N THR A 11 -9.36 12.49 6.41
CA THR A 11 -9.49 12.96 5.02
C THR A 11 -9.00 11.94 4.01
N LYS A 12 -8.16 11.00 4.46
CA LYS A 12 -7.54 9.95 3.65
C LYS A 12 -7.40 8.66 4.44
N ILE A 13 -7.64 7.53 3.78
CA ILE A 13 -7.36 6.19 4.31
C ILE A 13 -6.41 5.50 3.34
N ILE A 14 -5.35 4.90 3.89
CA ILE A 14 -4.44 4.02 3.16
C ILE A 14 -4.79 2.58 3.52
N SER A 15 -4.99 1.73 2.51
CA SER A 15 -5.34 0.32 2.67
C SER A 15 -4.87 -0.49 1.46
N PHE A 16 -5.39 -1.70 1.30
CA PHE A 16 -5.08 -2.60 0.20
C PHE A 16 -6.12 -2.51 -0.91
N TYR A 17 -5.68 -2.74 -2.16
CA TYR A 17 -6.57 -2.76 -3.33
C TYR A 17 -7.19 -4.16 -3.49
N PRO A 18 -8.51 -4.30 -3.39
CA PRO A 18 -9.17 -5.62 -3.46
C PRO A 18 -8.90 -6.30 -4.80
N GLY A 19 -8.61 -7.60 -4.74
CA GLY A 19 -8.25 -8.41 -5.91
C GLY A 19 -6.76 -8.34 -6.32
N PHE A 20 -5.97 -7.47 -5.70
CA PHE A 20 -4.56 -7.23 -6.05
C PHE A 20 -3.60 -7.29 -4.84
N CYS A 21 -4.03 -7.90 -3.74
CA CYS A 21 -3.28 -7.90 -2.47
C CYS A 21 -2.59 -9.21 -2.13
N VAL A 22 -2.78 -10.26 -2.94
CA VAL A 22 -2.11 -11.58 -2.87
C VAL A 22 -2.44 -12.42 -1.64
N HIS A 23 -2.62 -11.83 -0.46
CA HIS A 23 -2.84 -12.56 0.80
C HIS A 23 -4.30 -12.42 1.27
N PRO A 24 -4.93 -13.53 1.79
CA PRO A 24 -6.32 -13.49 2.26
C PRO A 24 -6.60 -12.42 3.32
N ASP A 25 -5.67 -12.19 4.25
CA ASP A 25 -5.86 -11.16 5.30
C ASP A 25 -5.85 -9.74 4.72
N HIS A 26 -5.05 -9.50 3.69
CA HIS A 26 -5.05 -8.23 2.97
C HIS A 26 -6.37 -8.02 2.21
N GLU A 27 -6.88 -9.05 1.56
CA GLU A 27 -8.17 -9.01 0.86
C GLU A 27 -9.34 -8.78 1.82
N ALA A 28 -9.34 -9.44 2.97
CA ALA A 28 -10.33 -9.22 4.02
C ALA A 28 -10.29 -7.79 4.56
N THR A 29 -9.08 -7.26 4.78
CA THR A 29 -8.87 -5.88 5.22
C THR A 29 -9.35 -4.88 4.16
N ALA A 30 -8.99 -5.07 2.89
CA ALA A 30 -9.43 -4.25 1.79
C ALA A 30 -10.96 -4.17 1.71
N SER A 31 -11.62 -5.33 1.74
CA SER A 31 -13.08 -5.43 1.70
C SER A 31 -13.74 -4.74 2.89
N ALA A 32 -13.22 -4.95 4.09
CA ALA A 32 -13.76 -4.35 5.31
C ALA A 32 -13.64 -2.81 5.31
N VAL A 33 -12.54 -2.26 4.81
CA VAL A 33 -12.36 -0.81 4.68
C VAL A 33 -13.35 -0.23 3.69
N ILE A 34 -13.51 -0.84 2.51
CA ILE A 34 -14.44 -0.37 1.48
C ILE A 34 -15.88 -0.42 1.99
N GLU A 35 -16.30 -1.51 2.63
CA GLU A 35 -17.64 -1.63 3.20
C GLU A 35 -17.89 -0.60 4.31
N ALA A 36 -16.90 -0.30 5.14
CA ALA A 36 -17.02 0.75 6.15
C ALA A 36 -17.21 2.13 5.52
N VAL A 37 -16.46 2.44 4.46
CA VAL A 37 -16.56 3.73 3.74
C VAL A 37 -17.89 3.86 2.97
N LYS A 38 -18.40 2.77 2.39
CA LYS A 38 -19.72 2.75 1.73
C LYS A 38 -20.86 3.16 2.66
N GLN A 39 -20.75 2.86 3.96
CA GLN A 39 -21.76 3.22 4.96
C GLN A 39 -21.78 4.70 5.34
N LEU A 40 -20.79 5.48 4.88
CA LEU A 40 -20.74 6.92 5.10
C LEU A 40 -21.51 7.67 4.01
N GLU A 41 -22.09 8.82 4.38
CA GLU A 41 -22.63 9.74 3.38
C GLU A 41 -21.55 10.12 2.35
N PRO A 42 -21.88 10.15 1.05
CA PRO A 42 -20.90 10.42 0.00
C PRO A 42 -20.06 11.68 0.20
N SER A 43 -20.66 12.73 0.78
CA SER A 43 -20.01 14.03 1.01
C SER A 43 -18.92 14.01 2.08
N VAL A 44 -18.90 12.99 2.95
CA VAL A 44 -17.93 12.88 4.06
C VAL A 44 -16.99 11.68 3.89
N ARG A 45 -17.05 11.00 2.76
CA ARG A 45 -16.16 9.86 2.50
C ARG A 45 -14.72 10.32 2.38
N PRO A 46 -13.78 9.68 3.09
CA PRO A 46 -12.36 9.93 2.92
C PRO A 46 -11.87 9.45 1.54
N MET A 47 -10.80 10.06 1.05
CA MET A 47 -10.09 9.57 -0.12
C MET A 47 -9.43 8.23 0.20
N LEU A 48 -9.58 7.24 -0.68
CA LEU A 48 -8.90 5.95 -0.54
C LEU A 48 -7.67 5.89 -1.43
N HIS A 49 -6.51 5.71 -0.84
CA HIS A 49 -5.25 5.39 -1.51
C HIS A 49 -4.89 3.94 -1.22
N LEU A 50 -5.00 3.07 -2.21
CA LEU A 50 -4.88 1.63 -2.04
C LEU A 50 -3.61 1.08 -2.67
N VAL A 51 -2.94 0.20 -1.93
CA VAL A 51 -1.74 -0.51 -2.38
C VAL A 51 -2.15 -1.77 -3.14
N ALA A 52 -1.59 -1.95 -4.33
CA ALA A 52 -1.75 -3.16 -5.13
C ALA A 52 -0.36 -3.68 -5.51
N PHE A 53 -0.13 -4.97 -5.33
CA PHE A 53 1.20 -5.57 -5.54
C PHE A 53 1.17 -6.98 -6.10
N SER A 54 0.05 -7.43 -6.67
CA SER A 54 0.03 -8.64 -7.48
C SER A 54 0.83 -8.46 -8.78
N ASN A 55 1.35 -9.54 -9.32
CA ASN A 55 2.20 -9.49 -10.52
C ASN A 55 1.50 -8.90 -11.76
N ASP A 56 0.18 -8.98 -11.81
CA ASP A 56 -0.66 -8.49 -12.90
C ASP A 56 -1.26 -7.10 -12.65
N THR A 57 -0.84 -6.44 -11.59
CA THR A 57 -1.41 -5.15 -11.18
C THR A 57 -1.32 -4.09 -12.29
N GLU A 58 -0.14 -3.83 -12.83
CA GLU A 58 0.05 -2.78 -13.84
C GLU A 58 -0.60 -3.17 -15.19
N GLU A 59 -0.67 -4.46 -15.51
CA GLU A 59 -1.38 -4.93 -16.71
C GLU A 59 -2.89 -4.64 -16.64
N LYS A 60 -3.49 -4.80 -15.46
CA LYS A 60 -4.93 -4.67 -15.27
C LYS A 60 -5.39 -3.28 -14.83
N LEU A 61 -4.62 -2.62 -13.99
CA LEU A 61 -4.95 -1.31 -13.41
C LEU A 61 -4.22 -0.14 -14.07
N GLY A 62 -3.20 -0.41 -14.87
CA GLY A 62 -2.28 0.62 -15.35
C GLY A 62 -1.28 1.05 -14.28
N ALA A 63 -0.55 2.12 -14.55
CA ALA A 63 0.37 2.70 -13.59
C ALA A 63 -0.38 3.30 -12.39
N PRO A 64 0.20 3.25 -11.17
CA PRO A 64 -0.40 3.93 -10.02
C PRO A 64 -0.53 5.43 -10.28
N ASP A 65 -1.65 6.00 -9.90
CA ASP A 65 -1.97 7.42 -10.10
C ASP A 65 -1.45 8.34 -8.99
N VAL A 66 -0.97 7.75 -7.89
CA VAL A 66 -0.36 8.47 -6.78
C VAL A 66 1.03 7.94 -6.51
N GLU A 67 2.03 8.81 -6.54
CA GLU A 67 3.42 8.46 -6.24
C GLU A 67 4.03 9.53 -5.34
N TYR A 68 4.60 9.11 -4.22
CA TYR A 68 5.36 9.97 -3.33
C TYR A 68 6.84 9.60 -3.38
N ASN A 69 7.69 10.57 -3.68
CA ASN A 69 9.14 10.39 -3.51
C ASN A 69 9.49 10.53 -2.04
N ILE A 70 9.91 9.42 -1.44
CA ILE A 70 10.30 9.32 -0.03
C ILE A 70 11.80 9.08 0.15
N SER A 71 12.62 9.41 -0.84
CA SER A 71 14.06 9.14 -0.82
C SER A 71 14.77 9.70 0.42
N GLN A 72 14.32 10.85 0.93
CA GLN A 72 14.83 11.42 2.19
C GLN A 72 14.52 10.57 3.44
N PHE A 73 13.57 9.62 3.35
CA PHE A 73 13.17 8.74 4.44
C PHE A 73 13.59 7.28 4.24
N THR A 74 14.40 6.99 3.24
CA THR A 74 14.83 5.62 2.89
C THR A 74 15.41 4.87 4.10
N GLU A 75 16.28 5.51 4.87
CA GLU A 75 16.87 4.89 6.06
C GLU A 75 15.82 4.56 7.13
N ARG A 76 14.87 5.46 7.36
CA ARG A 76 13.75 5.23 8.29
C ARG A 76 12.86 4.09 7.81
N LYS A 77 12.57 4.03 6.52
CA LYS A 77 11.79 2.94 5.91
C LYS A 77 12.47 1.59 6.10
N LEU A 78 13.77 1.51 5.82
CA LEU A 78 14.56 0.28 6.04
C LEU A 78 14.50 -0.17 7.49
N LYS A 79 14.75 0.71 8.43
CA LYS A 79 14.66 0.39 9.87
C LYS A 79 13.27 -0.09 10.29
N THR A 80 12.23 0.47 9.69
CA THR A 80 10.85 0.03 9.95
C THR A 80 10.60 -1.36 9.38
N LEU A 81 11.02 -1.63 8.16
CA LEU A 81 10.88 -2.95 7.53
C LEU A 81 11.67 -4.04 8.28
N GLU A 82 12.84 -3.73 8.79
CA GLU A 82 13.66 -4.65 9.60
C GLU A 82 12.92 -5.13 10.87
N GLN A 83 12.01 -4.33 11.43
CA GLN A 83 11.23 -4.71 12.61
C GLN A 83 10.19 -5.82 12.31
N HIS A 84 9.84 -6.01 11.05
CA HIS A 84 8.96 -7.08 10.59
C HIS A 84 9.76 -8.27 10.03
N ALA A 85 10.83 -8.66 10.71
CA ALA A 85 11.85 -9.59 10.22
C ALA A 85 11.31 -10.90 9.64
N SER A 86 10.25 -11.49 10.23
CA SER A 86 9.63 -12.71 9.74
C SER A 86 8.94 -12.56 8.38
N GLN A 87 8.49 -11.35 8.04
CA GLN A 87 7.77 -11.05 6.80
C GLN A 87 8.67 -10.38 5.75
N THR A 88 9.54 -9.48 6.18
CA THR A 88 10.34 -8.63 5.30
C THR A 88 11.80 -9.08 5.17
N GLY A 89 12.30 -9.93 6.06
CA GLY A 89 13.69 -10.38 6.06
C GLY A 89 14.16 -10.93 4.71
N PRO A 90 13.47 -11.92 4.12
CA PRO A 90 13.85 -12.48 2.81
C PRO A 90 13.81 -11.44 1.68
N MET A 91 12.85 -10.53 1.71
CA MET A 91 12.75 -9.44 0.73
C MET A 91 13.92 -8.47 0.84
N LEU A 92 14.27 -8.04 2.05
CA LEU A 92 15.40 -7.13 2.30
C LEU A 92 16.72 -7.77 1.92
N GLU A 93 16.92 -9.06 2.22
CA GLU A 93 18.10 -9.81 1.81
C GLU A 93 18.20 -9.90 0.28
N LYS A 94 17.10 -10.17 -0.41
CA LYS A 94 17.05 -10.17 -1.86
C LYS A 94 17.41 -8.80 -2.44
N LEU A 95 16.84 -7.73 -1.94
CA LEU A 95 17.12 -6.38 -2.40
C LEU A 95 18.59 -5.98 -2.18
N ALA A 96 19.21 -6.47 -1.10
CA ALA A 96 20.61 -6.16 -0.79
C ALA A 96 21.63 -6.99 -1.60
N ASN A 97 21.35 -8.27 -1.85
CA ASN A 97 22.35 -9.25 -2.27
C ASN A 97 22.07 -9.88 -3.65
N ASP A 98 20.84 -9.76 -4.18
CA ASP A 98 20.52 -10.34 -5.48
C ASP A 98 20.99 -9.43 -6.61
N SER A 99 21.99 -9.90 -7.38
CA SER A 99 22.53 -9.18 -8.53
C SER A 99 21.53 -9.03 -9.69
N GLN A 100 20.44 -9.83 -9.70
CA GLN A 100 19.38 -9.73 -10.71
C GLN A 100 18.36 -8.63 -10.39
N VAL A 101 18.35 -8.14 -9.16
CA VAL A 101 17.52 -7.00 -8.79
C VAL A 101 18.20 -5.71 -9.27
N SER A 102 17.54 -5.00 -10.17
CA SER A 102 18.07 -3.74 -10.71
C SER A 102 18.07 -2.62 -9.66
N GLU A 103 18.93 -1.61 -9.86
CA GLU A 103 18.92 -0.40 -9.04
C GLU A 103 17.56 0.30 -9.10
N GLU A 104 16.92 0.31 -10.27
CA GLU A 104 15.59 0.86 -10.48
C GLU A 104 14.52 0.13 -9.63
N GLU A 105 14.59 -1.20 -9.56
CA GLU A 105 13.69 -2.00 -8.72
C GLU A 105 13.92 -1.73 -7.23
N ARG A 106 15.19 -1.63 -6.80
CA ARG A 106 15.52 -1.24 -5.42
C ARG A 106 14.99 0.15 -5.08
N ASP A 107 15.18 1.12 -5.95
CA ASP A 107 14.69 2.48 -5.77
C ASP A 107 13.15 2.53 -5.71
N ARG A 108 12.48 1.74 -6.54
CA ARG A 108 11.01 1.60 -6.52
C ARG A 108 10.51 1.16 -5.13
N TRP A 109 11.19 0.23 -4.48
CA TRP A 109 10.83 -0.26 -3.16
C TRP A 109 11.20 0.69 -2.02
N LEU A 110 12.31 1.39 -2.13
CA LEU A 110 12.91 2.12 -1.01
C LEU A 110 12.72 3.63 -1.08
N LYS A 111 12.52 4.18 -2.27
CA LYS A 111 12.46 5.63 -2.47
C LYS A 111 11.09 6.16 -2.85
N TYR A 112 10.13 5.27 -3.12
CA TYR A 112 8.78 5.65 -3.54
C TYR A 112 7.72 4.89 -2.76
N GLU A 113 6.61 5.61 -2.46
CA GLU A 113 5.34 5.00 -2.07
C GLU A 113 4.32 5.24 -3.17
N ARG A 114 3.64 4.19 -3.60
CA ARG A 114 2.71 4.20 -4.75
C ARG A 114 1.36 3.69 -4.36
N PHE A 115 0.34 4.38 -4.85
CA PHE A 115 -1.04 4.04 -4.55
C PHE A 115 -1.92 4.22 -5.78
N TYR A 116 -3.06 3.56 -5.73
CA TYR A 116 -4.19 3.76 -6.63
C TYR A 116 -5.30 4.47 -5.89
N THR A 117 -5.82 5.55 -6.45
CA THR A 117 -7.03 6.18 -5.92
C THR A 117 -8.23 5.29 -6.22
N TYR A 118 -8.98 4.93 -5.19
CA TYR A 118 -10.15 4.08 -5.30
C TYR A 118 -11.41 4.88 -4.98
N LYS A 119 -12.38 4.82 -5.86
CA LYS A 119 -13.68 5.50 -5.68
C LYS A 119 -14.73 4.49 -5.19
N VAL A 120 -15.39 4.87 -4.13
CA VAL A 120 -16.49 4.10 -3.53
C VAL A 120 -17.84 4.61 -4.06
#